data_61e61273821cad6a34bb8cea2c5b999e
#
_entry.id   61e61273821cad6a34bb8cea2c5b999e
#
_cell.length_a   1.000
_cell.length_b   1.000
_cell.length_c   1.000
_cell.angle_alpha   90.00
_cell.angle_beta   90.00
_cell.angle_gamma   90.00
#
_symmetry.space_group_name_H-M   'P 1'
#
loop_
_entity.id
_entity.type
_entity.pdbx_description
1 polymer ?
#
loop_
_entity_poly.entity_id
_entity_poly.type
_entity_poly.pdbx_seq_one_letter_code
_entity_poly.pdbx_strand_id
1 'polypeptide(L)'
;RLAKVEHAPRQPKGGEAVVITTVPAVKDDGSEIYAEYQIVRPGSYVHIDGAAYERNWSKLPMNDLGQAGDAQASDGVFSATVPKSVQQHRHLVRYRVSVKNAPGQVATAPYPDDPSPNFAYFCYDGVPIWSGKEKPRAKVVAYDSQALTRVPVYHLISKKTDIENSTWNEKYGGDNYKWKGTLVYDGEVYDHIRYRARGGVWRYAMGKNMWKFDFNRGHSFQARD
;
A
#
# COMPACT_ATOMS: atom_id res chain seq x y z
N ARG A 1 1.37 23.38 -7.12
CA ARG A 1 0.55 22.65 -6.13
C ARG A 1 -0.38 21.72 -6.88
N LEU A 2 -0.49 20.45 -6.44
CA LEU A 2 -1.49 19.50 -6.93
C LEU A 2 -2.75 19.66 -6.08
N ALA A 3 -3.93 19.78 -6.71
CA ALA A 3 -5.18 20.00 -5.99
C ALA A 3 -5.82 18.67 -5.56
N LYS A 4 -5.73 17.65 -6.41
CA LYS A 4 -6.33 16.35 -6.18
C LYS A 4 -5.49 15.27 -6.86
N VAL A 5 -5.25 14.17 -6.17
CA VAL A 5 -4.60 12.98 -6.72
C VAL A 5 -5.43 11.76 -6.33
N GLU A 6 -5.83 10.97 -7.31
CA GLU A 6 -6.67 9.79 -7.11
C GLU A 6 -6.17 8.62 -7.96
N HIS A 7 -6.66 7.44 -7.67
CA HIS A 7 -6.51 6.27 -8.54
C HIS A 7 -7.80 5.46 -8.60
N ALA A 8 -8.01 4.77 -9.71
CA ALA A 8 -9.13 3.89 -9.92
C ALA A 8 -8.69 2.63 -10.69
N PRO A 9 -9.19 1.43 -10.32
CA PRO A 9 -10.06 1.15 -9.17
C PRO A 9 -9.29 1.24 -7.83
N ARG A 10 -10.01 1.45 -6.73
CA ARG A 10 -9.43 1.59 -5.39
C ARG A 10 -8.64 0.36 -4.93
N GLN A 11 -9.17 -0.84 -5.22
CA GLN A 11 -8.51 -2.11 -4.98
C GLN A 11 -8.53 -2.95 -6.24
N PRO A 12 -7.50 -2.84 -7.10
CA PRO A 12 -7.44 -3.58 -8.35
C PRO A 12 -7.23 -5.08 -8.11
N LYS A 13 -7.69 -5.87 -9.07
CA LYS A 13 -7.35 -7.29 -9.19
C LYS A 13 -6.11 -7.48 -10.06
N GLY A 14 -5.58 -8.70 -10.07
CA GLY A 14 -4.48 -9.09 -10.95
C GLY A 14 -4.81 -8.84 -12.41
N GLY A 15 -3.92 -8.14 -13.13
CA GLY A 15 -4.10 -7.78 -14.55
C GLY A 15 -5.10 -6.67 -14.82
N GLU A 16 -5.74 -6.08 -13.82
CA GLU A 16 -6.65 -4.95 -13.98
C GLU A 16 -5.85 -3.65 -14.20
N ALA A 17 -6.30 -2.78 -15.08
CA ALA A 17 -5.65 -1.49 -15.29
C ALA A 17 -5.93 -0.55 -14.12
N VAL A 18 -4.92 0.19 -13.69
CA VAL A 18 -5.08 1.27 -12.69
C VAL A 18 -4.72 2.58 -13.35
N VAL A 19 -5.64 3.54 -13.28
CA VAL A 19 -5.43 4.89 -13.77
C VAL A 19 -5.18 5.80 -12.58
N ILE A 20 -4.09 6.55 -12.62
CA ILE A 20 -3.78 7.63 -11.68
C ILE A 20 -4.20 8.93 -12.32
N THR A 21 -4.95 9.76 -11.61
CA THR A 21 -5.42 11.06 -12.06
C THR A 21 -4.96 12.18 -11.15
N THR A 22 -4.76 13.37 -11.70
CA THR A 22 -4.46 14.58 -10.94
C THR A 22 -5.00 15.82 -11.62
N VAL A 23 -5.35 16.82 -10.79
CA VAL A 23 -5.66 18.17 -11.27
C VAL A 23 -4.58 19.11 -10.72
N PRO A 24 -3.71 19.68 -11.56
CA PRO A 24 -2.75 20.68 -11.10
C PRO A 24 -3.47 21.98 -10.73
N ALA A 25 -3.09 22.61 -9.61
CA ALA A 25 -3.68 23.88 -9.19
C ALA A 25 -3.28 25.05 -10.11
N VAL A 26 -2.10 24.93 -10.72
CA VAL A 26 -1.59 25.89 -11.72
C VAL A 26 -0.87 25.05 -12.78
N LYS A 27 -1.17 25.31 -14.01
CA LYS A 27 -0.48 24.74 -15.18
C LYS A 27 0.15 25.90 -15.94
N ASP A 28 1.47 25.92 -15.96
CA ASP A 28 2.23 26.84 -16.82
C ASP A 28 2.53 26.13 -18.14
N ASP A 29 2.58 26.88 -19.24
CA ASP A 29 3.05 26.35 -20.52
C ASP A 29 4.47 25.80 -20.37
N GLY A 30 4.66 24.53 -20.76
CA GLY A 30 5.92 23.81 -20.58
C GLY A 30 6.08 23.03 -19.26
N SER A 31 5.04 22.97 -18.42
CA SER A 31 5.07 22.09 -17.24
C SER A 31 5.01 20.61 -17.64
N GLU A 32 5.89 19.80 -17.06
CA GLU A 32 5.87 18.35 -17.17
C GLU A 32 5.14 17.76 -15.95
N ILE A 33 4.08 16.96 -16.18
CA ILE A 33 3.35 16.27 -15.12
C ILE A 33 3.61 14.78 -15.27
N TYR A 34 3.98 14.12 -14.17
CA TYR A 34 4.28 12.71 -14.18
C TYR A 34 3.96 12.04 -12.84
N ALA A 35 3.56 10.79 -12.91
CA ALA A 35 3.51 9.90 -11.76
C ALA A 35 4.81 9.10 -11.66
N GLU A 36 5.16 8.71 -10.46
CA GLU A 36 6.19 7.70 -10.21
C GLU A 36 5.56 6.60 -9.36
N TYR A 37 5.85 5.34 -9.67
CA TYR A 37 5.35 4.20 -8.90
C TYR A 37 6.47 3.27 -8.46
N GLN A 38 6.25 2.61 -7.34
CA GLN A 38 7.16 1.63 -6.74
C GLN A 38 6.38 0.36 -6.37
N ILE A 39 6.90 -0.80 -6.73
CA ILE A 39 6.27 -2.09 -6.45
C ILE A 39 6.90 -2.70 -5.20
N VAL A 40 6.06 -3.00 -4.21
CA VAL A 40 6.42 -3.80 -3.03
C VAL A 40 5.84 -5.20 -3.21
N ARG A 41 6.70 -6.17 -3.50
CA ARG A 41 6.29 -7.56 -3.72
C ARG A 41 6.12 -8.31 -2.39
N PRO A 42 5.28 -9.35 -2.35
CA PRO A 42 5.20 -10.24 -1.20
C PRO A 42 6.59 -10.77 -0.80
N GLY A 43 6.94 -10.68 0.48
CA GLY A 43 8.23 -11.09 1.01
C GLY A 43 9.39 -10.11 0.78
N SER A 44 9.18 -9.03 0.03
CA SER A 44 10.21 -8.03 -0.31
C SER A 44 9.78 -6.62 0.09
N TYR A 45 9.45 -6.45 1.37
CA TYR A 45 9.00 -5.14 1.87
C TYR A 45 10.11 -4.08 1.77
N VAL A 46 9.74 -2.91 1.26
CA VAL A 46 10.63 -1.75 1.12
C VAL A 46 10.33 -0.75 2.24
N HIS A 47 11.29 -0.56 3.14
CA HIS A 47 11.19 0.45 4.20
C HIS A 47 11.43 1.85 3.67
N ILE A 48 10.69 2.83 4.21
CA ILE A 48 10.84 4.23 3.84
C ILE A 48 12.26 4.77 4.07
N ASP A 49 12.93 4.32 5.13
CA ASP A 49 14.30 4.75 5.45
C ASP A 49 15.38 4.00 4.64
N GLY A 50 14.98 3.11 3.75
CA GLY A 50 15.92 2.28 3.00
C GLY A 50 16.26 2.88 1.65
N ALA A 51 17.50 2.72 1.20
CA ALA A 51 17.94 3.18 -0.12
C ALA A 51 17.10 2.63 -1.29
N ALA A 52 16.42 1.49 -1.10
CA ALA A 52 15.50 0.93 -2.08
C ALA A 52 14.23 1.79 -2.24
N TYR A 53 13.77 2.44 -1.16
CA TYR A 53 12.64 3.36 -1.24
C TYR A 53 12.97 4.58 -2.10
N GLU A 54 14.15 5.15 -1.95
CA GLU A 54 14.56 6.34 -2.69
C GLU A 54 14.79 6.07 -4.19
N ARG A 55 15.28 4.87 -4.54
CA ARG A 55 15.77 4.57 -5.90
C ARG A 55 14.80 3.80 -6.78
N ASN A 56 13.88 3.02 -6.21
CA ASN A 56 13.08 2.06 -6.98
C ASN A 56 11.77 2.65 -7.51
N TRP A 57 11.81 3.88 -8.02
CA TRP A 57 10.66 4.54 -8.61
C TRP A 57 10.73 4.49 -10.14
N SER A 58 9.64 4.07 -10.76
CA SER A 58 9.45 4.08 -12.21
C SER A 58 8.61 5.27 -12.62
N LYS A 59 9.12 6.10 -13.51
CA LYS A 59 8.43 7.31 -13.98
C LYS A 59 7.40 6.96 -15.05
N LEU A 60 6.25 7.62 -14.99
CA LEU A 60 5.12 7.46 -15.89
C LEU A 60 4.58 8.84 -16.27
N PRO A 61 4.78 9.27 -17.54
CA PRO A 61 4.24 10.56 -18.02
C PRO A 61 2.72 10.58 -17.90
N MET A 62 2.17 11.71 -17.48
CA MET A 62 0.73 11.95 -17.44
C MET A 62 0.33 12.88 -18.58
N ASN A 63 -0.86 12.68 -19.12
CA ASN A 63 -1.38 13.48 -20.23
C ASN A 63 -2.84 13.89 -20.01
N ASP A 64 -3.26 14.92 -20.76
CA ASP A 64 -4.62 15.45 -20.84
C ASP A 64 -5.01 15.49 -22.34
N LEU A 65 -4.97 14.30 -22.98
CA LEU A 65 -5.13 14.13 -24.44
C LEU A 65 -6.28 13.20 -24.83
N GLY A 66 -7.10 12.74 -23.86
CA GLY A 66 -8.17 11.78 -24.09
C GLY A 66 -7.68 10.36 -24.42
N GLN A 67 -6.47 9.99 -23.96
CA GLN A 67 -5.86 8.68 -24.24
C GLN A 67 -5.02 8.17 -23.06
N ALA A 68 -4.60 6.90 -23.10
CA ALA A 68 -3.77 6.26 -22.09
C ALA A 68 -4.35 6.36 -20.65
N GLY A 69 -5.66 6.28 -20.51
CA GLY A 69 -6.38 6.37 -19.24
C GLY A 69 -7.01 7.74 -18.99
N ASP A 70 -6.68 8.73 -19.80
CA ASP A 70 -7.38 10.00 -19.78
C ASP A 70 -8.74 9.90 -20.48
N ALA A 71 -9.79 10.37 -19.78
CA ALA A 71 -11.18 10.20 -20.21
C ALA A 71 -11.60 11.25 -21.26
N GLN A 72 -11.05 12.46 -21.16
CA GLN A 72 -11.44 13.59 -22.02
C GLN A 72 -10.28 14.54 -22.21
N ALA A 73 -9.94 14.80 -23.47
CA ALA A 73 -8.88 15.72 -23.81
C ALA A 73 -9.18 17.17 -23.36
N SER A 74 -8.19 17.83 -22.82
CA SER A 74 -8.20 19.26 -22.46
C SER A 74 -9.24 19.64 -21.39
N ASP A 75 -9.59 18.71 -20.50
CA ASP A 75 -10.48 18.98 -19.34
C ASP A 75 -9.71 19.41 -18.07
N GLY A 76 -8.38 19.43 -18.15
CA GLY A 76 -7.49 19.81 -17.05
C GLY A 76 -7.19 18.65 -16.07
N VAL A 77 -7.70 17.45 -16.34
CA VAL A 77 -7.40 16.23 -15.57
C VAL A 77 -6.28 15.47 -16.27
N PHE A 78 -5.14 15.39 -15.64
CA PHE A 78 -4.00 14.63 -16.16
C PHE A 78 -4.07 13.20 -15.68
N SER A 79 -3.90 12.26 -16.59
CA SER A 79 -4.04 10.83 -16.33
C SER A 79 -2.84 10.03 -16.80
N ALA A 80 -2.56 8.91 -16.10
CA ALA A 80 -1.62 7.91 -16.56
C ALA A 80 -2.09 6.50 -16.14
N THR A 81 -1.92 5.54 -17.04
CA THR A 81 -2.24 4.14 -16.75
C THR A 81 -1.02 3.39 -16.27
N VAL A 82 -1.06 2.88 -15.04
CA VAL A 82 -0.04 1.95 -14.52
C VAL A 82 -0.12 0.64 -15.31
N PRO A 83 0.99 0.11 -15.84
CA PRO A 83 0.98 -1.11 -16.64
C PRO A 83 0.27 -2.28 -15.95
N LYS A 84 -0.57 -3.01 -16.69
CA LYS A 84 -1.32 -4.18 -16.17
C LYS A 84 -0.42 -5.26 -15.58
N SER A 85 0.80 -5.41 -16.09
CA SER A 85 1.81 -6.36 -15.59
C SER A 85 2.27 -6.07 -14.16
N VAL A 86 2.10 -4.83 -13.68
CA VAL A 86 2.39 -4.43 -12.30
C VAL A 86 1.33 -4.99 -11.34
N GLN A 87 0.10 -5.14 -11.83
CA GLN A 87 -1.04 -5.60 -11.03
C GLN A 87 -0.98 -7.12 -10.85
N GLN A 88 -0.37 -7.56 -9.77
CA GLN A 88 -0.32 -8.96 -9.39
C GLN A 88 -0.87 -9.13 -7.97
N HIS A 89 -1.49 -10.27 -7.72
CA HIS A 89 -2.05 -10.59 -6.41
C HIS A 89 -1.06 -10.29 -5.27
N ARG A 90 -1.49 -9.50 -4.29
CA ARG A 90 -0.72 -9.07 -3.12
C ARG A 90 0.46 -8.13 -3.42
N HIS A 91 0.54 -7.53 -4.60
CA HIS A 91 1.42 -6.39 -4.79
C HIS A 91 0.85 -5.16 -4.09
N LEU A 92 1.67 -4.50 -3.28
CA LEU A 92 1.44 -3.14 -2.83
C LEU A 92 2.14 -2.21 -3.82
N VAL A 93 1.38 -1.32 -4.43
CA VAL A 93 1.92 -0.34 -5.38
C VAL A 93 1.81 1.04 -4.76
N ARG A 94 2.96 1.64 -4.49
CA ARG A 94 3.09 3.02 -4.04
C ARG A 94 3.17 3.93 -5.24
N TYR A 95 2.65 5.14 -5.13
CA TYR A 95 2.83 6.14 -6.18
C TYR A 95 2.83 7.56 -5.61
N ARG A 96 3.43 8.46 -6.36
CA ARG A 96 3.44 9.90 -6.10
C ARG A 96 3.32 10.63 -7.43
N VAL A 97 2.83 11.85 -7.40
CA VAL A 97 2.66 12.67 -8.60
C VAL A 97 3.46 13.95 -8.46
N SER A 98 4.17 14.30 -9.50
CA SER A 98 5.01 15.49 -9.53
C SER A 98 4.67 16.38 -10.72
N VAL A 99 4.76 17.68 -10.49
CA VAL A 99 4.71 18.73 -11.53
C VAL A 99 6.07 19.42 -11.52
N LYS A 100 6.72 19.43 -12.67
CA LYS A 100 7.96 20.17 -12.91
C LYS A 100 7.65 21.35 -13.83
N ASN A 101 7.87 22.59 -13.38
CA ASN A 101 7.67 23.78 -14.18
C ASN A 101 8.85 24.08 -15.12
N ALA A 102 8.69 25.03 -16.04
CA ALA A 102 9.72 25.42 -17.00
C ALA A 102 11.07 25.83 -16.36
N PRO A 103 11.13 26.57 -15.22
CA PRO A 103 12.37 26.81 -14.49
C PRO A 103 12.98 25.57 -13.81
N GLY A 104 12.31 24.41 -13.83
CA GLY A 104 12.81 23.17 -13.27
C GLY A 104 12.48 22.93 -11.81
N GLN A 105 11.65 23.74 -11.19
CA GLN A 105 11.15 23.50 -9.82
C GLN A 105 10.14 22.36 -9.84
N VAL A 106 10.21 21.48 -8.83
CA VAL A 106 9.34 20.32 -8.71
C VAL A 106 8.45 20.44 -7.48
N ALA A 107 7.16 20.24 -7.68
CA ALA A 107 6.19 20.06 -6.60
C ALA A 107 5.65 18.63 -6.66
N THR A 108 5.68 17.92 -5.53
CA THR A 108 5.24 16.52 -5.42
C THR A 108 4.08 16.38 -4.45
N ALA A 109 3.15 15.49 -4.73
CA ALA A 109 2.09 15.06 -3.83
C ALA A 109 2.16 13.53 -3.60
N PRO A 110 2.07 13.05 -2.34
CA PRO A 110 2.09 13.84 -1.11
C PRO A 110 3.39 14.64 -0.95
N TYR A 111 3.45 15.57 0.00
CA TYR A 111 4.69 16.30 0.24
C TYR A 111 5.80 15.35 0.71
N PRO A 112 7.08 15.59 0.33
CA PRO A 112 8.19 14.71 0.72
C PRO A 112 8.42 14.59 2.23
N ASP A 113 7.98 15.57 3.01
CA ASP A 113 8.05 15.60 4.48
C ASP A 113 6.77 15.06 5.16
N ASP A 114 5.80 14.57 4.40
CA ASP A 114 4.64 13.87 4.94
C ASP A 114 5.10 12.55 5.59
N PRO A 115 4.52 12.14 6.74
CA PRO A 115 4.74 10.81 7.32
C PRO A 115 4.42 9.64 6.37
N SER A 116 3.59 9.88 5.38
CA SER A 116 3.29 8.98 4.25
C SER A 116 3.55 9.71 2.92
N PRO A 117 4.82 9.83 2.46
CA PRO A 117 5.17 10.64 1.28
C PRO A 117 4.85 9.92 -0.05
N ASN A 118 3.90 9.01 -0.03
CA ASN A 118 3.32 8.36 -1.19
C ASN A 118 1.86 7.99 -0.93
N PHE A 119 1.07 7.95 -1.99
CA PHE A 119 -0.17 7.20 -2.04
C PHE A 119 0.13 5.72 -2.27
N ALA A 120 -0.85 4.86 -2.04
CA ALA A 120 -0.69 3.44 -2.33
C ALA A 120 -2.04 2.76 -2.58
N TYR A 121 -2.01 1.66 -3.35
CA TYR A 121 -3.09 0.71 -3.48
C TYR A 121 -2.57 -0.73 -3.37
N PHE A 122 -3.47 -1.64 -3.07
CA PHE A 122 -3.14 -3.05 -2.88
C PHE A 122 -3.90 -3.91 -3.88
N CYS A 123 -3.17 -4.59 -4.75
CA CYS A 123 -3.75 -5.51 -5.73
C CYS A 123 -4.15 -6.82 -5.05
N TYR A 124 -5.45 -7.17 -5.12
CA TYR A 124 -5.96 -8.29 -4.34
C TYR A 124 -7.08 -9.06 -5.04
N ASP A 125 -6.85 -10.34 -5.31
CA ASP A 125 -7.79 -11.23 -5.99
C ASP A 125 -8.75 -11.96 -5.04
N GLY A 126 -8.71 -11.63 -3.75
CA GLY A 126 -9.51 -12.28 -2.73
C GLY A 126 -8.72 -13.25 -1.85
N VAL A 127 -9.40 -13.81 -0.84
CA VAL A 127 -8.81 -14.78 0.09
C VAL A 127 -8.62 -16.11 -0.64
N PRO A 128 -7.41 -16.69 -0.66
CA PRO A 128 -7.19 -18.00 -1.26
C PRO A 128 -7.85 -19.10 -0.42
N ILE A 129 -8.09 -20.25 -1.06
CA ILE A 129 -8.46 -21.48 -0.34
C ILE A 129 -7.35 -21.79 0.67
N TRP A 130 -7.74 -22.06 1.91
CA TRP A 130 -6.81 -22.46 2.96
C TRP A 130 -7.16 -23.84 3.48
N SER A 131 -6.14 -24.65 3.75
CA SER A 131 -6.30 -25.93 4.41
C SER A 131 -5.36 -26.08 5.59
N GLY A 132 -5.80 -26.71 6.63
CA GLY A 132 -5.01 -26.92 7.83
C GLY A 132 -5.58 -28.01 8.73
N LYS A 133 -4.91 -28.25 9.84
CA LYS A 133 -5.33 -29.18 10.88
C LYS A 133 -5.63 -28.41 12.14
N GLU A 134 -6.71 -28.73 12.82
CA GLU A 134 -7.07 -28.16 14.12
C GLU A 134 -5.99 -28.45 15.18
N LYS A 135 -5.42 -29.66 15.15
CA LYS A 135 -4.35 -30.10 16.04
C LYS A 135 -3.46 -31.14 15.35
N PRO A 136 -2.27 -31.41 15.88
CA PRO A 136 -1.42 -32.50 15.37
C PRO A 136 -2.22 -33.83 15.29
N ARG A 137 -2.05 -34.55 14.17
CA ARG A 137 -2.76 -35.81 13.85
C ARG A 137 -4.26 -35.68 13.52
N ALA A 138 -4.86 -34.47 13.58
CA ALA A 138 -6.22 -34.28 13.11
C ALA A 138 -6.30 -34.39 11.59
N LYS A 139 -7.52 -34.64 11.08
CA LYS A 139 -7.82 -34.63 9.65
C LYS A 139 -7.61 -33.20 9.09
N VAL A 140 -7.07 -33.11 7.87
CA VAL A 140 -6.97 -31.83 7.16
C VAL A 140 -8.38 -31.37 6.78
N VAL A 141 -8.69 -30.11 7.07
CA VAL A 141 -9.92 -29.44 6.66
C VAL A 141 -9.55 -28.34 5.70
N ALA A 142 -10.24 -28.26 4.56
CA ALA A 142 -10.14 -27.18 3.60
C ALA A 142 -11.30 -26.20 3.82
N TYR A 143 -11.00 -24.91 3.78
CA TYR A 143 -11.95 -23.82 3.89
C TYR A 143 -11.94 -23.05 2.57
N ASP A 144 -13.11 -22.88 1.97
CA ASP A 144 -13.26 -22.09 0.78
C ASP A 144 -13.14 -20.57 1.06
N SER A 145 -12.99 -19.78 0.01
CA SER A 145 -12.86 -18.34 0.12
C SER A 145 -14.12 -17.67 0.71
N GLN A 146 -15.30 -18.22 0.47
CA GLN A 146 -16.55 -17.65 1.03
C GLN A 146 -16.61 -17.83 2.53
N ALA A 147 -16.18 -18.98 3.06
CA ALA A 147 -16.11 -19.21 4.50
C ALA A 147 -15.09 -18.25 5.16
N LEU A 148 -13.94 -18.03 4.50
CA LEU A 148 -12.85 -17.20 5.03
C LEU A 148 -13.15 -15.70 4.97
N THR A 149 -14.04 -15.25 4.08
CA THR A 149 -14.45 -13.83 3.97
C THR A 149 -15.61 -13.43 4.88
N ARG A 150 -16.15 -14.34 5.68
CA ARG A 150 -17.18 -14.03 6.69
C ARG A 150 -16.69 -13.13 7.82
N VAL A 151 -15.37 -13.01 7.96
CA VAL A 151 -14.73 -12.11 8.92
C VAL A 151 -13.88 -11.08 8.17
N PRO A 152 -13.71 -9.87 8.71
CA PRO A 152 -12.85 -8.87 8.11
C PRO A 152 -11.42 -9.37 7.89
N VAL A 153 -10.86 -9.10 6.72
CA VAL A 153 -9.50 -9.48 6.36
C VAL A 153 -8.57 -8.28 6.51
N TYR A 154 -7.55 -8.43 7.32
CA TYR A 154 -6.49 -7.45 7.53
C TYR A 154 -5.18 -7.99 6.94
N HIS A 155 -4.49 -7.18 6.15
CA HIS A 155 -3.18 -7.54 5.61
C HIS A 155 -2.11 -6.71 6.31
N LEU A 156 -1.26 -7.36 7.10
CA LEU A 156 -0.04 -6.76 7.62
C LEU A 156 1.12 -7.10 6.69
N ILE A 157 1.69 -6.08 6.06
CA ILE A 157 2.77 -6.20 5.09
C ILE A 157 4.04 -5.62 5.73
N SER A 158 5.06 -6.44 5.90
CA SER A 158 6.34 -6.05 6.46
C SER A 158 7.43 -7.03 6.00
N LYS A 159 8.67 -6.82 6.39
CA LYS A 159 9.71 -7.83 6.18
C LYS A 159 9.36 -9.11 6.94
N LYS A 160 9.57 -10.26 6.32
CA LYS A 160 9.34 -11.56 6.96
C LYS A 160 10.07 -11.66 8.30
N THR A 161 11.34 -11.27 8.33
CA THR A 161 12.18 -11.26 9.54
C THR A 161 11.60 -10.37 10.65
N ASP A 162 11.00 -9.22 10.27
CA ASP A 162 10.40 -8.30 11.24
C ASP A 162 9.12 -8.88 11.84
N ILE A 163 8.29 -9.51 11.02
CA ILE A 163 7.10 -10.25 11.50
C ILE A 163 7.51 -11.37 12.46
N GLU A 164 8.47 -12.20 12.06
CA GLU A 164 8.96 -13.31 12.87
C GLU A 164 9.57 -12.82 14.19
N ASN A 165 10.45 -11.82 14.14
CA ASN A 165 11.07 -11.26 15.34
C ASN A 165 10.06 -10.55 16.25
N SER A 166 9.05 -9.86 15.70
CA SER A 166 8.02 -9.19 16.48
C SER A 166 7.15 -10.13 17.29
N THR A 167 7.08 -11.40 16.90
CA THR A 167 6.33 -12.45 17.62
C THR A 167 7.19 -13.30 18.53
N TRP A 168 8.52 -13.28 18.37
CA TRP A 168 9.45 -14.08 19.14
C TRP A 168 9.72 -13.46 20.51
N ASN A 169 9.65 -14.26 21.58
CA ASN A 169 9.77 -13.77 22.97
C ASN A 169 11.06 -12.98 23.23
N GLU A 170 12.18 -13.46 22.73
CA GLU A 170 13.49 -12.87 22.98
C GLU A 170 13.84 -11.72 22.04
N LYS A 171 13.11 -11.56 20.93
CA LYS A 171 13.44 -10.64 19.83
C LYS A 171 12.43 -9.53 19.60
N TYR A 172 11.29 -9.56 20.26
CA TYR A 172 10.21 -8.59 19.97
C TYR A 172 10.54 -7.13 20.37
N GLY A 173 11.65 -6.92 21.05
CA GLY A 173 12.15 -5.59 21.41
C GLY A 173 11.47 -4.92 22.61
N GLY A 174 10.56 -5.62 23.29
CA GLY A 174 9.79 -5.08 24.42
C GLY A 174 8.57 -4.27 23.99
N ASP A 175 7.83 -3.78 24.97
CA ASP A 175 6.54 -3.10 24.75
C ASP A 175 6.67 -1.71 24.09
N ASN A 176 7.84 -1.12 24.15
CA ASN A 176 8.10 0.19 23.56
C ASN A 176 8.68 0.11 22.14
N TYR A 177 9.16 -1.07 21.72
CA TYR A 177 9.69 -1.23 20.36
C TYR A 177 8.56 -1.42 19.36
N LYS A 178 8.66 -0.74 18.23
CA LYS A 178 7.66 -0.79 17.16
C LYS A 178 8.33 -1.08 15.83
N TRP A 179 7.84 -2.11 15.19
CA TRP A 179 8.25 -2.52 13.85
C TRP A 179 7.54 -1.69 12.78
N LYS A 180 8.13 -1.56 11.61
CA LYS A 180 7.57 -0.79 10.51
C LYS A 180 6.86 -1.72 9.51
N GLY A 181 5.74 -1.25 8.96
CA GLY A 181 4.96 -2.00 7.99
C GLY A 181 3.85 -1.19 7.35
N THR A 182 3.01 -1.88 6.63
CA THR A 182 1.79 -1.37 6.00
C THR A 182 0.63 -2.23 6.44
N LEU A 183 -0.48 -1.62 6.80
CA LEU A 183 -1.75 -2.31 7.04
C LEU A 183 -2.69 -2.03 5.87
N VAL A 184 -3.36 -3.07 5.37
CA VAL A 184 -4.45 -2.93 4.39
C VAL A 184 -5.72 -3.50 5.00
N TYR A 185 -6.80 -2.73 4.92
CA TYR A 185 -8.12 -3.11 5.36
C TYR A 185 -9.16 -2.56 4.38
N ASP A 186 -10.01 -3.42 3.86
CA ASP A 186 -11.11 -3.07 2.94
C ASP A 186 -10.66 -2.15 1.77
N GLY A 187 -9.54 -2.48 1.15
CA GLY A 187 -8.95 -1.72 0.05
C GLY A 187 -8.25 -0.41 0.46
N GLU A 188 -8.35 0.01 1.72
CA GLU A 188 -7.61 1.15 2.25
C GLU A 188 -6.21 0.74 2.65
N VAL A 189 -5.22 1.52 2.24
CA VAL A 189 -3.80 1.27 2.54
C VAL A 189 -3.30 2.29 3.54
N TYR A 190 -2.90 1.82 4.69
CA TYR A 190 -2.22 2.59 5.74
C TYR A 190 -0.73 2.29 5.65
N ASP A 191 -0.02 3.05 4.83
CA ASP A 191 1.41 2.81 4.57
C ASP A 191 2.29 3.45 5.65
N HIS A 192 3.52 2.93 5.80
CA HIS A 192 4.53 3.41 6.75
C HIS A 192 4.07 3.49 8.20
N ILE A 193 3.11 2.64 8.60
CA ILE A 193 2.67 2.53 9.98
C ILE A 193 3.71 1.81 10.84
N ARG A 194 3.50 1.90 12.14
CA ARG A 194 4.26 1.10 13.11
C ARG A 194 3.35 0.06 13.77
N TYR A 195 3.90 -1.10 14.06
CA TYR A 195 3.17 -2.17 14.71
C TYR A 195 4.02 -2.88 15.76
N ARG A 196 3.38 -3.54 16.69
CA ARG A 196 3.98 -4.49 17.62
C ARG A 196 3.00 -5.58 18.04
N ALA A 197 3.51 -6.73 18.44
CA ALA A 197 2.69 -7.69 19.14
C ALA A 197 2.39 -7.18 20.56
N ARG A 198 1.20 -7.52 21.08
CA ARG A 198 0.79 -7.20 22.47
C ARG A 198 0.21 -8.44 23.14
N GLY A 199 0.03 -8.41 24.47
CA GLY A 199 -0.62 -9.46 25.23
C GLY A 199 0.28 -10.22 26.22
N GLY A 200 1.50 -9.73 26.48
CA GLY A 200 2.40 -10.30 27.48
C GLY A 200 2.58 -11.81 27.32
N VAL A 201 2.55 -12.54 28.41
CA VAL A 201 2.71 -14.01 28.44
C VAL A 201 1.64 -14.78 27.67
N TRP A 202 0.44 -14.22 27.51
CA TRP A 202 -0.65 -14.86 26.77
C TRP A 202 -0.37 -15.05 25.28
N ARG A 203 0.53 -14.25 24.68
CA ARG A 203 0.99 -14.44 23.32
C ARG A 203 1.53 -15.83 23.07
N TYR A 204 2.29 -16.33 24.05
CA TYR A 204 2.97 -17.62 23.94
C TYR A 204 2.06 -18.79 24.27
N ALA A 205 1.20 -18.59 25.28
CA ALA A 205 0.31 -19.64 25.77
C ALA A 205 -0.81 -20.00 24.79
N MET A 206 -1.33 -19.01 24.05
CA MET A 206 -2.52 -19.19 23.20
C MET A 206 -2.21 -19.39 21.72
N GLY A 207 -0.96 -19.24 21.30
CA GLY A 207 -0.56 -19.37 19.88
C GLY A 207 -1.20 -18.33 18.93
N LYS A 208 -1.88 -17.32 19.48
CA LYS A 208 -2.50 -16.23 18.75
C LYS A 208 -1.85 -14.91 19.12
N ASN A 209 -1.43 -14.16 18.10
CA ASN A 209 -0.85 -12.85 18.32
C ASN A 209 -1.95 -11.78 18.28
N MET A 210 -1.97 -10.92 19.28
CA MET A 210 -2.69 -9.66 19.25
C MET A 210 -1.73 -8.58 18.76
N TRP A 211 -2.23 -7.65 17.98
CA TRP A 211 -1.44 -6.59 17.38
C TRP A 211 -1.88 -5.23 17.87
N LYS A 212 -0.94 -4.32 18.02
CA LYS A 212 -1.16 -2.90 18.19
C LYS A 212 -0.57 -2.19 16.99
N PHE A 213 -1.36 -1.33 16.36
CA PHE A 213 -0.96 -0.49 15.24
C PHE A 213 -0.93 0.98 15.67
N ASP A 214 0.09 1.70 15.24
CA ASP A 214 0.17 3.14 15.37
C ASP A 214 0.12 3.74 13.95
N PHE A 215 -0.95 4.45 13.68
CA PHE A 215 -1.20 5.10 12.40
C PHE A 215 -0.52 6.46 12.35
N ASN A 216 -0.18 6.90 11.14
CA ASN A 216 0.42 8.20 10.92
C ASN A 216 -0.59 9.32 11.20
N ARG A 217 -0.07 10.47 11.66
CA ARG A 217 -0.90 11.65 11.90
C ARG A 217 -1.60 12.07 10.60
N GLY A 218 -2.90 12.31 10.67
CA GLY A 218 -3.72 12.64 9.50
C GLY A 218 -4.26 11.43 8.73
N HIS A 219 -3.77 10.20 9.00
CA HIS A 219 -4.18 8.95 8.36
C HIS A 219 -4.70 7.95 9.40
N SER A 220 -5.70 8.37 10.18
CA SER A 220 -6.30 7.53 11.21
C SER A 220 -7.05 6.35 10.62
N PHE A 221 -6.99 5.21 11.30
CA PHE A 221 -7.75 4.02 10.92
C PHE A 221 -9.26 4.30 10.96
N GLN A 222 -9.93 3.94 9.87
CA GLN A 222 -11.38 4.01 9.75
C GLN A 222 -11.93 2.58 9.69
N ALA A 223 -12.53 2.12 10.79
CA ALA A 223 -13.34 0.91 10.73
C ALA A 223 -14.58 1.22 9.89
N ARG A 224 -14.97 0.27 9.04
CA ARG A 224 -16.28 0.28 8.37
C ARG A 224 -17.18 -0.69 9.11
N ASP A 225 -18.36 -0.21 9.45
CA ASP A 225 -19.42 -1.01 10.05
C ASP A 225 -20.04 -1.97 9.01
#